data_070a54e8e14cc1c15762dfa756233c71
#
_entry.id   070a54e8e14cc1c15762dfa756233c71
#
_cell.length_a   1.000
_cell.length_b   1.000
_cell.length_c   1.000
_cell.angle_alpha   90.00
_cell.angle_beta   90.00
_cell.angle_gamma   90.00
#
_symmetry.space_group_name_H-M   'P 1'
#
loop_
_entity.id
_entity.type
_entity.pdbx_description
1 polymer ?
#
loop_
_entity_poly.entity_id
_entity_poly.type
_entity_poly.pdbx_seq_one_letter_code
_entity_poly.pdbx_strand_id
1 'polypeptide(L)'
;MSDNQTPATQADSAIDNATEHTTHFGFKQVDKGQKASLVANVFDSVAAKYDVMNDLMSMGVHRLWKRFTIDCSGVRAGNKVLDIAGGTGDLTAKFSRLVGPTGRVTLADINLSMLKVGRDKLRD
;
A
#
# COMPACT_ATOMS: atom_id res chain seq x y z
N MET A 1 55.02 -11.14 35.81
CA MET A 1 53.65 -11.56 35.41
C MET A 1 53.11 -10.40 34.65
N SER A 2 53.13 -10.50 33.34
CA SER A 2 52.53 -9.51 32.42
C SER A 2 51.23 -10.07 31.85
N ASP A 3 50.12 -9.52 32.28
CA ASP A 3 48.83 -9.86 31.73
C ASP A 3 48.66 -9.18 30.38
N ASN A 4 48.75 -9.99 29.34
CA ASN A 4 48.48 -9.56 27.97
C ASN A 4 46.98 -9.74 27.72
N GLN A 5 46.19 -8.70 28.01
CA GLN A 5 44.78 -8.64 27.61
C GLN A 5 44.67 -7.98 26.25
N THR A 6 44.45 -8.79 25.25
CA THR A 6 44.12 -8.37 23.89
C THR A 6 42.72 -7.77 23.87
N PRO A 7 42.49 -6.57 23.33
CA PRO A 7 41.17 -6.03 23.17
C PRO A 7 40.53 -6.56 21.86
N ALA A 8 39.83 -7.65 21.95
CA ALA A 8 39.03 -8.17 20.87
C ALA A 8 37.56 -8.15 21.27
N THR A 9 36.93 -7.00 21.31
CA THR A 9 35.46 -6.97 21.57
C THR A 9 34.75 -5.71 21.06
N GLN A 10 35.40 -4.87 20.26
CA GLN A 10 34.69 -3.68 19.70
C GLN A 10 34.36 -3.77 18.22
N ALA A 11 34.88 -4.76 17.49
CA ALA A 11 34.58 -4.91 16.08
C ALA A 11 33.27 -5.70 15.80
N ASP A 12 32.89 -6.61 16.67
CA ASP A 12 31.71 -7.46 16.45
C ASP A 12 30.38 -6.73 16.75
N SER A 13 30.36 -5.75 17.66
CA SER A 13 29.14 -5.01 17.97
C SER A 13 28.75 -3.99 16.90
N ALA A 14 29.70 -3.53 16.08
CA ALA A 14 29.45 -2.60 15.01
C ALA A 14 28.88 -3.27 13.75
N ILE A 15 29.17 -4.56 13.57
CA ILE A 15 28.68 -5.34 12.41
C ILE A 15 27.23 -5.75 12.61
N ASP A 16 26.86 -6.13 13.83
CA ASP A 16 25.47 -6.52 14.15
C ASP A 16 24.47 -5.35 14.05
N ASN A 17 24.88 -4.13 14.44
CA ASN A 17 24.04 -2.96 14.32
C ASN A 17 23.80 -2.48 12.87
N ALA A 18 24.76 -2.75 11.97
CA ALA A 18 24.62 -2.36 10.57
C ALA A 18 23.65 -3.28 9.79
N THR A 19 23.51 -4.53 10.22
CA THR A 19 22.61 -5.52 9.57
C THR A 19 21.16 -5.40 9.99
N GLU A 20 20.88 -4.86 11.17
CA GLU A 20 19.50 -4.68 11.65
C GLU A 20 18.72 -3.58 10.92
N HIS A 21 19.41 -2.60 10.34
CA HIS A 21 18.79 -1.45 9.67
C HIS A 21 18.64 -1.60 8.16
N THR A 22 19.16 -2.68 7.58
CA THR A 22 19.08 -2.91 6.15
C THR A 22 18.04 -3.96 5.78
N THR A 23 17.49 -3.85 4.58
CA THR A 23 16.53 -4.79 4.02
C THR A 23 16.74 -4.90 2.51
N HIS A 24 16.20 -5.93 1.90
CA HIS A 24 16.29 -6.13 0.47
C HIS A 24 15.21 -5.35 -0.30
N PHE A 25 15.62 -4.72 -1.41
CA PHE A 25 14.73 -4.14 -2.38
C PHE A 25 15.07 -4.71 -3.76
N GLY A 26 14.35 -5.75 -4.18
CA GLY A 26 14.71 -6.53 -5.36
C GLY A 26 16.08 -7.19 -5.19
N PHE A 27 17.04 -6.85 -6.07
CA PHE A 27 18.43 -7.31 -6.00
C PHE A 27 19.36 -6.35 -5.26
N LYS A 28 18.83 -5.27 -4.68
CA LYS A 28 19.57 -4.22 -4.01
C LYS A 28 19.26 -4.20 -2.53
N GLN A 29 20.31 -4.19 -1.71
CA GLN A 29 20.18 -4.00 -0.28
C GLN A 29 20.14 -2.51 0.04
N VAL A 30 19.13 -2.07 0.80
CA VAL A 30 18.93 -0.67 1.19
C VAL A 30 18.49 -0.60 2.65
N ASP A 31 18.61 0.57 3.27
CA ASP A 31 18.05 0.81 4.60
C ASP A 31 16.54 0.65 4.60
N LYS A 32 15.98 0.20 5.73
CA LYS A 32 14.52 0.05 5.89
C LYS A 32 13.77 1.35 5.62
N GLY A 33 14.31 2.50 6.05
CA GLY A 33 13.75 3.81 5.76
C GLY A 33 13.78 4.17 4.27
N GLN A 34 14.88 3.86 3.59
CA GLN A 34 15.02 4.06 2.14
C GLN A 34 14.08 3.15 1.35
N LYS A 35 13.87 1.91 1.79
CA LYS A 35 12.91 0.99 1.15
C LYS A 35 11.50 1.56 1.19
N ALA A 36 11.05 2.04 2.34
CA ALA A 36 9.73 2.66 2.48
C ALA A 36 9.57 3.88 1.55
N SER A 37 10.59 4.73 1.47
CA SER A 37 10.62 5.89 0.58
C SER A 37 10.62 5.49 -0.91
N LEU A 38 11.39 4.48 -1.29
CA LEU A 38 11.43 3.98 -2.67
C LEU A 38 10.08 3.38 -3.09
N VAL A 39 9.46 2.61 -2.22
CA VAL A 39 8.11 2.05 -2.45
C VAL A 39 7.09 3.17 -2.56
N ALA A 40 7.11 4.16 -1.68
CA ALA A 40 6.23 5.31 -1.74
C ALA A 40 6.38 6.08 -3.07
N ASN A 41 7.62 6.33 -3.51
CA ASN A 41 7.90 7.01 -4.77
C ASN A 41 7.37 6.24 -5.99
N VAL A 42 7.46 4.90 -5.98
CA VAL A 42 6.88 4.07 -7.04
C VAL A 42 5.36 4.23 -7.07
N PHE A 43 4.69 4.15 -5.94
CA PHE A 43 3.25 4.37 -5.85
C PHE A 43 2.85 5.78 -6.27
N ASP A 44 3.59 6.79 -5.87
CA ASP A 44 3.35 8.18 -6.25
C ASP A 44 3.45 8.39 -7.76
N SER A 45 4.42 7.75 -8.40
CA SER A 45 4.63 7.86 -9.85
C SER A 45 3.54 7.17 -10.68
N VAL A 46 2.88 6.14 -10.14
CA VAL A 46 1.86 5.36 -10.85
C VAL A 46 0.44 5.64 -10.40
N ALA A 47 0.24 6.37 -9.29
CA ALA A 47 -1.07 6.59 -8.70
C ALA A 47 -2.12 7.10 -9.70
N ALA A 48 -1.75 8.09 -10.53
CA ALA A 48 -2.65 8.66 -11.54
C ALA A 48 -2.94 7.72 -12.73
N LYS A 49 -2.05 6.75 -12.97
CA LYS A 49 -2.14 5.80 -14.09
C LYS A 49 -2.48 4.38 -13.64
N TYR A 50 -2.75 4.20 -12.36
CA TYR A 50 -2.94 2.88 -11.77
C TYR A 50 -4.07 2.09 -12.44
N ASP A 51 -5.20 2.72 -12.70
CA ASP A 51 -6.35 2.07 -13.34
C ASP A 51 -6.04 1.66 -14.79
N VAL A 52 -5.37 2.53 -15.54
CA VAL A 52 -4.97 2.24 -16.92
C VAL A 52 -3.97 1.08 -16.97
N MET A 53 -3.02 1.06 -16.04
CA MET A 53 -2.03 -0.01 -15.95
C MET A 53 -2.68 -1.34 -15.57
N ASN A 54 -3.63 -1.35 -14.64
CA ASN A 54 -4.39 -2.53 -14.28
C ASN A 54 -5.22 -3.05 -15.45
N ASP A 55 -5.89 -2.19 -16.22
CA ASP A 55 -6.63 -2.55 -17.43
C ASP A 55 -5.71 -3.20 -18.46
N LEU A 56 -4.53 -2.62 -18.68
CA LEU A 56 -3.58 -3.11 -19.66
C LEU A 56 -2.99 -4.47 -19.26
N MET A 57 -2.56 -4.62 -17.99
CA MET A 57 -1.90 -5.84 -17.49
C MET A 57 -2.86 -7.00 -17.30
N SER A 58 -4.09 -6.74 -16.94
CA SER A 58 -5.10 -7.77 -16.67
C SER A 58 -6.07 -7.99 -17.82
N MET A 59 -5.93 -7.27 -18.96
CA MET A 59 -6.84 -7.31 -20.10
C MET A 59 -8.32 -7.12 -19.69
N GLY A 60 -8.57 -6.28 -18.68
CA GLY A 60 -9.92 -6.03 -18.16
C GLY A 60 -10.42 -7.07 -17.15
N VAL A 61 -9.69 -8.14 -16.87
CA VAL A 61 -10.11 -9.19 -15.92
C VAL A 61 -10.33 -8.61 -14.53
N HIS A 62 -9.54 -7.62 -14.10
CA HIS A 62 -9.70 -6.99 -12.79
C HIS A 62 -11.07 -6.30 -12.61
N ARG A 63 -11.71 -5.86 -13.69
CA ARG A 63 -13.07 -5.30 -13.65
C ARG A 63 -14.10 -6.37 -13.31
N LEU A 64 -13.95 -7.57 -13.86
CA LEU A 64 -14.77 -8.73 -13.53
C LEU A 64 -14.58 -9.14 -12.07
N TRP A 65 -13.35 -9.14 -11.57
CA TRP A 65 -13.04 -9.43 -10.18
C TRP A 65 -13.67 -8.43 -9.23
N LYS A 66 -13.58 -7.13 -9.54
CA LYS A 66 -14.23 -6.08 -8.75
C LYS A 66 -15.74 -6.27 -8.70
N ARG A 67 -16.36 -6.58 -9.84
CA ARG A 67 -17.79 -6.87 -9.92
C ARG A 67 -18.17 -8.09 -9.10
N PHE A 68 -17.42 -9.16 -9.24
CA PHE A 68 -17.62 -10.37 -8.44
C PHE A 68 -17.49 -10.08 -6.93
N THR A 69 -16.51 -9.30 -6.52
CA THR A 69 -16.34 -8.89 -5.11
C THR A 69 -17.55 -8.13 -4.61
N ILE A 70 -18.07 -7.21 -5.39
CA ILE A 70 -19.28 -6.45 -5.05
C ILE A 70 -20.47 -7.38 -4.90
N ASP A 71 -20.68 -8.29 -5.86
CA ASP A 71 -21.81 -9.23 -5.84
C ASP A 71 -21.73 -10.18 -4.64
N CYS A 72 -20.52 -10.64 -4.29
CA CYS A 72 -20.32 -11.52 -3.12
C CYS A 72 -20.39 -10.81 -1.78
N SER A 73 -20.21 -9.49 -1.73
CA SER A 73 -20.13 -8.73 -0.48
C SER A 73 -21.45 -8.70 0.29
N GLY A 74 -22.57 -8.84 -0.40
CA GLY A 74 -23.89 -8.69 0.20
C GLY A 74 -24.21 -7.28 0.70
N VAL A 75 -23.45 -6.27 0.28
CA VAL A 75 -23.67 -4.87 0.68
C VAL A 75 -24.98 -4.34 0.14
N ARG A 76 -25.76 -3.69 0.99
CA ARG A 76 -27.09 -3.16 0.71
C ARG A 76 -27.20 -1.67 1.08
N ALA A 77 -28.27 -1.04 0.62
CA ALA A 77 -28.59 0.33 1.00
C ALA A 77 -28.58 0.51 2.53
N GLY A 78 -27.98 1.58 3.01
CA GLY A 78 -27.85 1.90 4.42
C GLY A 78 -26.66 1.25 5.14
N ASN A 79 -25.93 0.33 4.51
CA ASN A 79 -24.77 -0.30 5.13
C ASN A 79 -23.62 0.69 5.33
N LYS A 80 -22.77 0.37 6.30
CA LYS A 80 -21.48 1.03 6.54
C LYS A 80 -20.37 0.10 6.09
N VAL A 81 -19.53 0.56 5.16
CA VAL A 81 -18.45 -0.21 4.54
C VAL A 81 -17.11 0.45 4.83
N LEU A 82 -16.12 -0.33 5.18
CA LEU A 82 -14.73 0.11 5.30
C LEU A 82 -13.89 -0.57 4.21
N ASP A 83 -13.34 0.23 3.31
CA ASP A 83 -12.46 -0.22 2.23
C ASP A 83 -11.00 0.04 2.64
N ILE A 84 -10.34 -1.01 3.14
CA ILE A 84 -8.96 -0.95 3.64
C ILE A 84 -8.00 -1.22 2.47
N ALA A 85 -6.95 -0.39 2.36
CA ALA A 85 -6.01 -0.42 1.25
C ALA A 85 -6.71 -0.22 -0.11
N GLY A 86 -7.73 0.63 -0.11
CA GLY A 86 -8.59 0.85 -1.26
C GLY A 86 -7.96 1.63 -2.41
N GLY A 87 -6.74 2.15 -2.24
CA GLY A 87 -5.97 2.82 -3.27
C GLY A 87 -6.70 4.04 -3.85
N THR A 88 -6.97 4.02 -5.15
CA THR A 88 -7.66 5.11 -5.85
C THR A 88 -9.19 5.11 -5.68
N GLY A 89 -9.73 4.17 -4.90
CA GLY A 89 -11.13 4.16 -4.52
C GLY A 89 -12.11 3.58 -5.54
N ASP A 90 -11.68 2.69 -6.41
CA ASP A 90 -12.56 2.07 -7.41
C ASP A 90 -13.68 1.24 -6.78
N LEU A 91 -13.35 0.38 -5.81
CA LEU A 91 -14.35 -0.37 -5.04
C LEU A 91 -15.17 0.55 -4.17
N THR A 92 -14.54 1.53 -3.53
CA THR A 92 -15.22 2.56 -2.72
C THR A 92 -16.33 3.25 -3.52
N ALA A 93 -16.06 3.66 -4.75
CA ALA A 93 -17.06 4.29 -5.63
C ALA A 93 -18.25 3.36 -5.92
N LYS A 94 -17.97 2.08 -6.17
CA LYS A 94 -19.02 1.08 -6.41
C LYS A 94 -19.86 0.83 -5.15
N PHE A 95 -19.22 0.66 -4.00
CA PHE A 95 -19.92 0.50 -2.73
C PHE A 95 -20.72 1.73 -2.34
N SER A 96 -20.21 2.93 -2.62
CA SER A 96 -20.93 4.18 -2.36
C SER A 96 -22.28 4.24 -3.06
N ARG A 97 -22.36 3.77 -4.30
CA ARG A 97 -23.62 3.68 -5.04
C ARG A 97 -24.57 2.66 -4.43
N LEU A 98 -24.05 1.51 -3.95
CA LEU A 98 -24.88 0.46 -3.35
C LEU A 98 -25.44 0.85 -1.99
N VAL A 99 -24.65 1.50 -1.14
CA VAL A 99 -25.11 1.90 0.20
C VAL A 99 -26.07 3.09 0.16
N GLY A 100 -26.00 3.88 -0.89
CA GLY A 100 -26.89 5.03 -1.11
C GLY A 100 -26.74 6.15 -0.06
N PRO A 101 -27.69 7.09 -0.02
CA PRO A 101 -27.59 8.28 0.81
C PRO A 101 -27.67 8.02 2.32
N THR A 102 -28.22 6.89 2.74
CA THR A 102 -28.32 6.50 4.16
C THR A 102 -27.15 5.63 4.62
N GLY A 103 -26.32 5.15 3.69
CA GLY A 103 -25.13 4.37 3.99
C GLY A 103 -23.86 5.22 4.08
N ARG A 104 -22.75 4.57 4.32
CA ARG A 104 -21.43 5.20 4.37
C ARG A 104 -20.36 4.24 3.87
N VAL A 105 -19.43 4.76 3.08
CA VAL A 105 -18.21 4.05 2.74
C VAL A 105 -17.02 4.89 3.21
N THR A 106 -16.09 4.24 3.90
CA THR A 106 -14.84 4.86 4.35
C THR A 106 -13.69 4.23 3.58
N LEU A 107 -12.94 5.04 2.85
CA LEU A 107 -11.71 4.65 2.16
C LEU A 107 -10.52 4.87 3.09
N ALA A 108 -9.73 3.83 3.31
CA ALA A 108 -8.50 3.88 4.09
C ALA A 108 -7.33 3.33 3.28
N ASP A 109 -6.23 4.07 3.24
CA ASP A 109 -4.98 3.66 2.62
C ASP A 109 -3.80 4.33 3.30
N ILE A 110 -2.65 3.67 3.33
CA ILE A 110 -1.41 4.23 3.86
C ILE A 110 -0.72 5.18 2.88
N ASN A 111 -1.07 5.11 1.60
CA ASN A 111 -0.48 5.95 0.56
C ASN A 111 -1.32 7.21 0.33
N LEU A 112 -0.78 8.36 0.74
CA LEU A 112 -1.46 9.64 0.66
C LEU A 112 -1.73 10.07 -0.79
N SER A 113 -0.84 9.78 -1.73
CA SER A 113 -1.03 10.13 -3.15
C SER A 113 -2.19 9.36 -3.75
N MET A 114 -2.33 8.07 -3.43
CA MET A 114 -3.48 7.25 -3.83
C MET A 114 -4.79 7.79 -3.26
N LEU A 115 -4.79 8.18 -1.98
CA LEU A 115 -5.98 8.78 -1.33
C LEU A 115 -6.38 10.10 -1.98
N LYS A 116 -5.43 10.94 -2.38
CA LYS A 116 -5.71 12.19 -3.09
C LYS A 116 -6.38 11.95 -4.43
N VAL A 117 -5.87 11.01 -5.22
CA VAL A 117 -6.48 10.59 -6.49
C VAL A 117 -7.88 10.03 -6.26
N GLY A 118 -8.05 9.16 -5.26
CA GLY A 118 -9.34 8.60 -4.88
C GLY A 118 -10.35 9.67 -4.45
N ARG A 119 -9.91 10.63 -3.65
CA ARG A 119 -10.76 11.75 -3.21
C ARG A 119 -11.26 12.57 -4.41
N ASP A 120 -10.37 12.89 -5.33
CA ASP A 120 -10.75 13.71 -6.49
C ASP A 120 -11.70 12.95 -7.41
N LYS A 121 -11.48 11.66 -7.60
CA LYS A 121 -12.35 10.76 -8.37
C LYS A 121 -13.75 10.55 -7.74
N LEU A 122 -13.83 10.55 -6.40
CA LEU A 122 -15.09 10.33 -5.68
C LEU A 122 -15.94 11.61 -5.52
N ARG A 123 -15.40 12.76 -5.84
CA ARG A 123 -16.11 14.05 -5.78
C ARG A 123 -16.95 14.33 -7.02
N ASP A 124 -16.58 13.73 -8.12
CA ASP A 124 -17.28 13.85 -9.41
C ASP A 124 -18.43 12.82 -9.49
#